data_199229c820ae614316f44c6c1eb7abd0
#
_entry.id   199229c820ae614316f44c6c1eb7abd0
#
_cell.length_a   1.000
_cell.length_b   1.000
_cell.length_c   1.000
_cell.angle_alpha   90.00
_cell.angle_beta   90.00
_cell.angle_gamma   90.00
#
_symmetry.space_group_name_H-M   'P 1'
#
loop_
_entity.id
_entity.type
_entity.pdbx_description
1 polymer ?
#
loop_
_entity_poly.entity_id
_entity_poly.type
_entity_poly.pdbx_seq_one_letter_code
_entity_poly.pdbx_strand_id
1 'polypeptide(L)'
;MSTNSPLRSRASLAMLPLAGLLTVLGLILRGPLGNPSINPSGFAQSAASANFGTSWIIILLGSVARLYSFMILFGLLGLTRAGKLVFWAMLLSIVSEALFISLTGILVFTVPVAAQLYLQGDAHMLNVLMAGFFSGPVASVLYPAGLIGTLGSILFSIAIWRSNLPMWAGVLYGLTTPLLAFAPAFSYGLELLGGLLLLVSSTWLATAAWRQTIRETSSRTGQSSMISST
;
A
#
# COMPACT_ATOMS: atom_id res chain seq x y z
N MET A 1 20.60 -27.74 4.56
CA MET A 1 19.25 -27.14 4.60
C MET A 1 19.10 -26.17 3.45
N SER A 2 18.24 -26.46 2.47
CA SER A 2 18.01 -25.61 1.29
C SER A 2 17.38 -24.28 1.74
N THR A 3 18.11 -23.17 1.54
CA THR A 3 17.73 -21.81 1.94
C THR A 3 16.85 -21.11 0.89
N ASN A 4 16.18 -21.88 0.03
CA ASN A 4 15.21 -21.32 -0.91
C ASN A 4 13.90 -21.04 -0.16
N SER A 5 13.85 -19.96 0.61
CA SER A 5 12.59 -19.48 1.15
C SER A 5 11.69 -19.10 -0.04
N PRO A 6 10.46 -19.58 -0.12
CA PRO A 6 9.52 -19.25 -1.21
C PRO A 6 9.28 -17.74 -1.35
N LEU A 7 9.53 -16.96 -0.29
CA LEU A 7 9.41 -15.50 -0.28
C LEU A 7 10.53 -14.79 -1.07
N ARG A 8 11.61 -15.49 -1.43
CA ARG A 8 12.69 -14.96 -2.29
C ARG A 8 12.57 -15.37 -3.75
N SER A 9 11.47 -16.04 -4.13
CA SER A 9 11.23 -16.39 -5.52
C SER A 9 11.06 -15.11 -6.36
N ARG A 10 11.47 -15.20 -7.64
CA ARG A 10 11.33 -14.08 -8.60
C ARG A 10 9.88 -13.60 -8.74
N ALA A 11 8.94 -14.54 -8.69
CA ALA A 11 7.51 -14.27 -8.77
C ALA A 11 7.00 -13.47 -7.55
N SER A 12 7.48 -13.78 -6.34
CA SER A 12 7.06 -13.03 -5.15
C SER A 12 7.55 -11.58 -5.17
N LEU A 13 8.77 -11.31 -5.66
CA LEU A 13 9.28 -9.93 -5.77
C LEU A 13 8.43 -9.04 -6.67
N ALA A 14 7.70 -9.60 -7.65
CA ALA A 14 6.78 -8.85 -8.52
C ALA A 14 5.57 -8.27 -7.76
N MET A 15 5.22 -8.81 -6.59
CA MET A 15 4.13 -8.26 -5.76
C MET A 15 4.43 -6.85 -5.24
N LEU A 16 5.72 -6.51 -5.04
CA LEU A 16 6.12 -5.17 -4.62
C LEU A 16 5.66 -4.08 -5.61
N PRO A 17 6.08 -4.09 -6.89
CA PRO A 17 5.62 -3.09 -7.85
C PRO A 17 4.13 -3.23 -8.20
N LEU A 18 3.55 -4.43 -8.13
CA LEU A 18 2.13 -4.65 -8.40
C LEU A 18 1.25 -3.87 -7.42
N ALA A 19 1.60 -3.83 -6.14
CA ALA A 19 0.89 -3.05 -5.14
C ALA A 19 0.87 -1.55 -5.49
N GLY A 20 2.01 -0.99 -5.89
CA GLY A 20 2.10 0.40 -6.32
C GLY A 20 1.33 0.67 -7.61
N LEU A 21 1.43 -0.22 -8.59
CA LEU A 21 0.73 -0.10 -9.87
C LEU A 21 -0.79 -0.08 -9.68
N LEU A 22 -1.34 -1.03 -8.92
CA LEU A 22 -2.79 -1.09 -8.66
C LEU A 22 -3.27 0.13 -7.87
N THR A 23 -2.49 0.59 -6.90
CA THR A 23 -2.82 1.81 -6.16
C THR A 23 -2.90 3.02 -7.10
N VAL A 24 -1.90 3.24 -7.95
CA VAL A 24 -1.87 4.37 -8.90
C VAL A 24 -3.03 4.27 -9.89
N LEU A 25 -3.27 3.10 -10.49
CA LEU A 25 -4.37 2.88 -11.42
C LEU A 25 -5.73 3.17 -10.77
N GLY A 26 -5.95 2.68 -9.54
CA GLY A 26 -7.17 2.95 -8.80
C GLY A 26 -7.37 4.44 -8.50
N LEU A 27 -6.30 5.14 -8.08
CA LEU A 27 -6.37 6.59 -7.83
C LEU A 27 -6.68 7.37 -9.11
N ILE A 28 -6.04 7.05 -10.23
CA ILE A 28 -6.30 7.71 -11.53
C ILE A 28 -7.74 7.49 -11.97
N LEU A 29 -8.25 6.26 -11.88
CA LEU A 29 -9.63 5.93 -12.28
C LEU A 29 -10.66 6.58 -11.37
N ARG A 30 -10.36 6.70 -10.09
CA ARG A 30 -11.23 7.36 -9.12
C ARG A 30 -11.31 8.87 -9.36
N GLY A 31 -10.20 9.46 -9.72
CA GLY A 31 -10.05 10.92 -9.79
C GLY A 31 -10.14 11.61 -8.42
N PRO A 32 -10.23 12.95 -8.41
CA PRO A 32 -10.37 13.70 -7.16
C PRO A 32 -11.72 13.45 -6.51
N LEU A 33 -11.71 13.15 -5.19
CA LEU A 33 -12.91 13.07 -4.37
C LEU A 33 -13.31 14.48 -3.95
N GLY A 34 -14.53 14.88 -4.29
CA GLY A 34 -15.12 16.11 -3.74
C GLY A 34 -15.41 15.96 -2.24
N ASN A 35 -15.44 17.07 -1.53
CA ASN A 35 -15.91 17.07 -0.14
C ASN A 35 -17.44 17.16 -0.12
N PRO A 36 -18.17 16.15 0.40
CA PRO A 36 -19.63 16.15 0.43
C PRO A 36 -20.21 17.27 1.30
N SER A 37 -19.47 17.84 2.25
CA SER A 37 -19.93 19.00 3.02
C SER A 37 -19.92 20.30 2.22
N ILE A 38 -19.12 20.39 1.15
CA ILE A 38 -18.99 21.58 0.30
C ILE A 38 -19.86 21.42 -0.94
N ASN A 39 -19.85 20.27 -1.60
CA ASN A 39 -20.61 19.96 -2.79
C ASN A 39 -21.22 18.54 -2.71
N PRO A 40 -22.35 18.38 -1.97
CA PRO A 40 -22.97 17.09 -1.76
C PRO A 40 -23.39 16.39 -3.06
N SER A 41 -24.03 17.15 -3.97
CA SER A 41 -24.52 16.61 -5.24
C SER A 41 -23.40 16.18 -6.18
N GLY A 42 -22.34 16.97 -6.28
CA GLY A 42 -21.16 16.61 -7.08
C GLY A 42 -20.42 15.39 -6.54
N PHE A 43 -20.32 15.29 -5.19
CA PHE A 43 -19.77 14.09 -4.56
C PHE A 43 -20.65 12.86 -4.85
N ALA A 44 -21.97 12.98 -4.68
CA ALA A 44 -22.91 11.88 -4.92
C ALA A 44 -22.90 11.42 -6.38
N GLN A 45 -22.84 12.34 -7.36
CA GLN A 45 -22.69 11.99 -8.78
C GLN A 45 -21.40 11.19 -9.04
N SER A 46 -20.29 11.62 -8.48
CA SER A 46 -19.01 10.88 -8.59
C SER A 46 -19.10 9.51 -7.93
N ALA A 47 -19.65 9.42 -6.72
CA ALA A 47 -19.75 8.20 -5.95
C ALA A 47 -20.75 7.18 -6.52
N ALA A 48 -21.79 7.65 -7.21
CA ALA A 48 -22.74 6.79 -7.92
C ALA A 48 -22.24 6.29 -9.27
N SER A 49 -21.08 6.78 -9.75
CA SER A 49 -20.52 6.38 -11.03
C SER A 49 -19.94 4.96 -10.98
N ALA A 50 -20.00 4.24 -12.12
CA ALA A 50 -19.40 2.92 -12.25
C ALA A 50 -17.86 2.94 -12.01
N ASN A 51 -17.19 4.04 -12.37
CA ASN A 51 -15.75 4.20 -12.16
C ASN A 51 -15.39 4.26 -10.69
N PHE A 52 -16.26 4.80 -9.83
CA PHE A 52 -16.01 4.87 -8.40
C PHE A 52 -15.86 3.48 -7.78
N GLY A 53 -16.84 2.59 -7.97
CA GLY A 53 -16.79 1.22 -7.45
C GLY A 53 -15.59 0.44 -8.00
N THR A 54 -15.39 0.51 -9.33
CA THR A 54 -14.25 -0.15 -9.98
C THR A 54 -12.91 0.33 -9.47
N SER A 55 -12.72 1.63 -9.28
CA SER A 55 -11.47 2.19 -8.78
C SER A 55 -11.15 1.72 -7.36
N TRP A 56 -12.15 1.68 -6.47
CA TRP A 56 -11.96 1.20 -5.11
C TRP A 56 -11.71 -0.31 -5.03
N ILE A 57 -12.28 -1.12 -5.95
CA ILE A 57 -11.93 -2.54 -6.07
C ILE A 57 -10.46 -2.69 -6.48
N ILE A 58 -9.97 -1.89 -7.42
CA ILE A 58 -8.56 -1.92 -7.83
C ILE A 58 -7.64 -1.49 -6.68
N ILE A 59 -8.01 -0.45 -5.91
CA ILE A 59 -7.28 -0.02 -4.71
C ILE A 59 -7.26 -1.17 -3.68
N LEU A 60 -8.38 -1.84 -3.47
CA LEU A 60 -8.49 -2.98 -2.56
C LEU A 60 -7.54 -4.13 -2.97
N LEU A 61 -7.48 -4.47 -4.25
CA LEU A 61 -6.52 -5.44 -4.76
C LEU A 61 -5.08 -4.97 -4.56
N GLY A 62 -4.80 -3.69 -4.73
CA GLY A 62 -3.53 -3.07 -4.39
C GLY A 62 -3.16 -3.22 -2.91
N SER A 63 -4.12 -3.05 -2.02
CA SER A 63 -3.97 -3.24 -0.57
C SER A 63 -3.66 -4.69 -0.22
N VAL A 64 -4.32 -5.66 -0.86
CA VAL A 64 -3.98 -7.08 -0.70
C VAL A 64 -2.55 -7.35 -1.18
N ALA A 65 -2.15 -6.82 -2.33
CA ALA A 65 -0.77 -6.96 -2.82
C ALA A 65 0.25 -6.30 -1.85
N ARG A 66 -0.11 -5.20 -1.16
CA ARG A 66 0.72 -4.57 -0.13
C ARG A 66 0.92 -5.47 1.09
N LEU A 67 -0.09 -6.21 1.54
CA LEU A 67 0.09 -7.20 2.61
C LEU A 67 1.17 -8.22 2.27
N TYR A 68 1.14 -8.77 1.04
CA TYR A 68 2.20 -9.66 0.56
C TYR A 68 3.56 -8.95 0.48
N SER A 69 3.58 -7.68 0.08
CA SER A 69 4.80 -6.87 0.02
C SER A 69 5.47 -6.72 1.38
N PHE A 70 4.70 -6.54 2.46
CA PHE A 70 5.24 -6.47 3.83
C PHE A 70 5.89 -7.79 4.25
N MET A 71 5.29 -8.93 3.90
CA MET A 71 5.87 -10.26 4.17
C MET A 71 7.17 -10.47 3.38
N ILE A 72 7.22 -10.01 2.13
CA ILE A 72 8.43 -10.09 1.28
C ILE A 72 9.54 -9.23 1.86
N LEU A 73 9.25 -7.99 2.25
CA LEU A 73 10.21 -7.10 2.90
C LEU A 73 10.71 -7.70 4.22
N PHE A 74 9.83 -8.32 5.00
CA PHE A 74 10.25 -9.06 6.19
C PHE A 74 11.19 -10.22 5.86
N GLY A 75 10.89 -11.01 4.83
CA GLY A 75 11.76 -12.10 4.39
C GLY A 75 13.13 -11.64 3.87
N LEU A 76 13.19 -10.47 3.23
CA LEU A 76 14.43 -9.88 2.73
C LEU A 76 15.29 -9.27 3.84
N LEU A 77 14.68 -8.61 4.81
CA LEU A 77 15.35 -7.79 5.82
C LEU A 77 15.46 -8.48 7.19
N GLY A 78 14.62 -9.48 7.46
CA GLY A 78 14.49 -10.13 8.79
C GLY A 78 15.76 -10.85 9.25
N LEU A 79 16.60 -11.30 8.32
CA LEU A 79 17.91 -11.92 8.62
C LEU A 79 19.04 -10.90 8.78
N THR A 80 18.76 -9.61 8.62
CA THR A 80 19.74 -8.53 8.84
C THR A 80 19.83 -8.14 10.31
N ARG A 81 20.80 -7.27 10.65
CA ARG A 81 20.91 -6.69 12.00
C ARG A 81 19.66 -5.90 12.44
N ALA A 82 18.78 -5.57 11.51
CA ALA A 82 17.53 -4.84 11.75
C ALA A 82 16.32 -5.76 12.02
N GLY A 83 16.48 -7.08 12.17
CA GLY A 83 15.39 -8.06 12.20
C GLY A 83 14.27 -7.75 13.19
N LYS A 84 14.58 -7.30 14.43
CA LYS A 84 13.54 -6.88 15.39
C LYS A 84 12.75 -5.66 14.91
N LEU A 85 13.42 -4.69 14.27
CA LEU A 85 12.79 -3.50 13.73
C LEU A 85 11.86 -3.86 12.56
N VAL A 86 12.30 -4.76 11.68
CA VAL A 86 11.52 -5.25 10.54
C VAL A 86 10.26 -6.00 10.99
N PHE A 87 10.36 -6.77 12.09
CA PHE A 87 9.20 -7.46 12.67
C PHE A 87 8.11 -6.45 13.09
N TRP A 88 8.47 -5.41 13.85
CA TRP A 88 7.52 -4.38 14.25
C TRP A 88 7.01 -3.56 13.07
N ALA A 89 7.86 -3.25 12.10
CA ALA A 89 7.46 -2.59 10.86
C ALA A 89 6.37 -3.39 10.13
N MET A 90 6.59 -4.69 9.96
CA MET A 90 5.63 -5.58 9.33
C MET A 90 4.31 -5.66 10.11
N LEU A 91 4.38 -5.87 11.43
CA LEU A 91 3.19 -6.00 12.27
C LEU A 91 2.31 -4.75 12.20
N LEU A 92 2.90 -3.57 12.40
CA LEU A 92 2.17 -2.29 12.33
C LEU A 92 1.59 -2.06 10.95
N SER A 93 2.35 -2.35 9.88
CA SER A 93 1.87 -2.18 8.51
C SER A 93 0.72 -3.14 8.18
N ILE A 94 0.77 -4.40 8.64
CA ILE A 94 -0.32 -5.38 8.44
C ILE A 94 -1.57 -4.93 9.19
N VAL A 95 -1.45 -4.49 10.45
CA VAL A 95 -2.60 -4.01 11.23
C VAL A 95 -3.24 -2.80 10.55
N SER A 96 -2.44 -1.82 10.13
CA SER A 96 -2.93 -0.65 9.40
C SER A 96 -3.66 -1.03 8.11
N GLU A 97 -3.06 -1.89 7.30
CA GLU A 97 -3.63 -2.31 6.02
C GLU A 97 -4.92 -3.13 6.20
N ALA A 98 -4.98 -4.01 7.21
CA ALA A 98 -6.18 -4.76 7.52
C ALA A 98 -7.35 -3.84 7.91
N LEU A 99 -7.09 -2.80 8.71
CA LEU A 99 -8.08 -1.77 9.03
C LEU A 99 -8.50 -1.00 7.77
N PHE A 100 -7.56 -0.61 6.92
CA PHE A 100 -7.86 0.07 5.66
C PHE A 100 -8.69 -0.79 4.71
N ILE A 101 -8.38 -2.07 4.55
CA ILE A 101 -9.16 -3.03 3.74
C ILE A 101 -10.60 -3.12 4.28
N SER A 102 -10.77 -3.20 5.59
CA SER A 102 -12.10 -3.24 6.20
C SER A 102 -12.93 -1.99 5.90
N LEU A 103 -12.30 -0.81 5.97
CA LEU A 103 -12.96 0.46 5.63
C LEU A 103 -13.24 0.59 4.14
N THR A 104 -12.34 0.10 3.28
CA THR A 104 -12.54 0.12 1.83
C THR A 104 -13.78 -0.66 1.40
N GLY A 105 -14.16 -1.70 2.14
CA GLY A 105 -15.42 -2.41 1.93
C GLY A 105 -16.64 -1.48 2.03
N ILE A 106 -16.66 -0.55 2.98
CA ILE A 106 -17.72 0.46 3.11
C ILE A 106 -17.75 1.36 1.87
N LEU A 107 -16.57 1.78 1.40
CA LEU A 107 -16.44 2.65 0.22
C LEU A 107 -16.90 1.97 -1.05
N VAL A 108 -16.66 0.68 -1.20
CA VAL A 108 -17.06 -0.10 -2.39
C VAL A 108 -18.56 -0.36 -2.41
N PHE A 109 -19.16 -0.75 -1.28
CA PHE A 109 -20.51 -1.30 -1.27
C PHE A 109 -21.57 -0.32 -0.75
N THR A 110 -21.25 0.47 0.27
CA THR A 110 -22.24 1.32 0.94
C THR A 110 -22.34 2.70 0.31
N VAL A 111 -21.20 3.31 0.00
CA VAL A 111 -21.17 4.70 -0.48
C VAL A 111 -21.85 4.88 -1.85
N PRO A 112 -21.67 4.01 -2.86
CA PRO A 112 -22.39 4.14 -4.14
C PRO A 112 -23.92 4.04 -3.99
N VAL A 113 -24.38 3.13 -3.13
CA VAL A 113 -25.82 2.96 -2.89
C VAL A 113 -26.39 4.20 -2.18
N ALA A 114 -25.74 4.69 -1.13
CA ALA A 114 -26.17 5.91 -0.44
C ALA A 114 -26.15 7.13 -1.38
N ALA A 115 -25.17 7.22 -2.28
CA ALA A 115 -25.08 8.28 -3.27
C ALA A 115 -26.26 8.23 -4.28
N GLN A 116 -26.63 7.05 -4.77
CA GLN A 116 -27.77 6.87 -5.64
C GLN A 116 -29.08 7.27 -4.96
N LEU A 117 -29.32 6.83 -3.72
CA LEU A 117 -30.50 7.20 -2.94
C LEU A 117 -30.57 8.71 -2.68
N TYR A 118 -29.43 9.33 -2.36
CA TYR A 118 -29.36 10.79 -2.22
C TYR A 118 -29.78 11.53 -3.51
N LEU A 119 -29.29 11.07 -4.66
CA LEU A 119 -29.64 11.65 -5.97
C LEU A 119 -31.13 11.44 -6.35
N GLN A 120 -31.78 10.42 -5.77
CA GLN A 120 -33.22 10.16 -5.90
C GLN A 120 -34.08 11.02 -4.96
N GLY A 121 -33.45 11.86 -4.12
CA GLY A 121 -34.14 12.80 -3.24
C GLY A 121 -34.15 12.42 -1.75
N ASP A 122 -33.50 11.34 -1.35
CA ASP A 122 -33.37 10.99 0.07
C ASP A 122 -32.22 11.80 0.73
N ALA A 123 -32.58 12.94 1.30
CA ALA A 123 -31.65 13.84 1.96
C ALA A 123 -30.95 13.23 3.19
N HIS A 124 -31.52 12.19 3.81
CA HIS A 124 -30.88 11.52 4.96
C HIS A 124 -29.61 10.77 4.55
N MET A 125 -29.49 10.36 3.30
CA MET A 125 -28.31 9.68 2.78
C MET A 125 -27.06 10.57 2.75
N LEU A 126 -27.20 11.89 2.80
CA LEU A 126 -26.06 12.80 2.96
C LEU A 126 -25.29 12.51 4.26
N ASN A 127 -25.99 12.24 5.36
CA ASN A 127 -25.36 11.90 6.63
C ASN A 127 -24.58 10.59 6.54
N VAL A 128 -25.10 9.61 5.77
CA VAL A 128 -24.39 8.34 5.52
C VAL A 128 -23.13 8.57 4.70
N LEU A 129 -23.19 9.41 3.67
CA LEU A 129 -22.03 9.78 2.86
C LEU A 129 -20.96 10.50 3.68
N MET A 130 -21.37 11.43 4.54
CA MET A 130 -20.47 12.15 5.45
C MET A 130 -19.82 11.21 6.46
N ALA A 131 -20.59 10.33 7.10
CA ALA A 131 -20.09 9.37 8.06
C ALA A 131 -19.16 8.33 7.42
N GLY A 132 -19.40 7.97 6.17
CA GLY A 132 -18.57 7.00 5.42
C GLY A 132 -17.16 7.47 5.12
N PHE A 133 -16.89 8.79 5.15
CA PHE A 133 -15.56 9.32 4.76
C PHE A 133 -14.94 10.26 5.80
N PHE A 134 -15.73 11.15 6.40
CA PHE A 134 -15.15 12.33 7.08
C PHE A 134 -15.50 12.43 8.56
N SER A 135 -16.43 11.64 9.05
CA SER A 135 -16.90 11.73 10.44
C SER A 135 -17.31 10.37 11.01
N GLY A 136 -17.68 10.36 12.28
CA GLY A 136 -18.20 9.18 12.94
C GLY A 136 -17.22 8.02 13.12
N PRO A 137 -17.72 6.78 13.19
CA PRO A 137 -16.90 5.60 13.46
C PRO A 137 -15.81 5.35 12.42
N VAL A 138 -16.05 5.68 11.15
CA VAL A 138 -15.06 5.49 10.08
C VAL A 138 -13.84 6.36 10.30
N ALA A 139 -14.01 7.64 10.59
CA ALA A 139 -12.92 8.55 10.87
C ALA A 139 -12.12 8.12 12.12
N SER A 140 -12.80 7.63 13.18
CA SER A 140 -12.15 7.17 14.40
C SER A 140 -11.26 5.94 14.21
N VAL A 141 -11.45 5.18 13.13
CA VAL A 141 -10.59 4.03 12.77
C VAL A 141 -9.56 4.44 11.70
N LEU A 142 -9.96 5.27 10.73
CA LEU A 142 -9.11 5.66 9.60
C LEU A 142 -7.84 6.43 10.05
N TYR A 143 -8.00 7.42 10.94
CA TYR A 143 -6.86 8.21 11.41
C TYR A 143 -5.85 7.39 12.23
N PRO A 144 -6.25 6.59 13.23
CA PRO A 144 -5.31 5.69 13.89
C PRO A 144 -4.67 4.66 12.95
N ALA A 145 -5.42 4.10 11.99
CA ALA A 145 -4.86 3.21 10.99
C ALA A 145 -3.76 3.90 10.17
N GLY A 146 -4.00 5.13 9.72
CA GLY A 146 -3.01 5.95 9.02
C GLY A 146 -1.75 6.22 9.84
N LEU A 147 -1.90 6.55 11.14
CA LEU A 147 -0.76 6.75 12.06
C LEU A 147 0.04 5.46 12.28
N ILE A 148 -0.65 4.34 12.54
CA ILE A 148 0.00 3.03 12.72
C ILE A 148 0.78 2.63 11.45
N GLY A 149 0.17 2.80 10.27
CA GLY A 149 0.81 2.51 9.00
C GLY A 149 2.01 3.43 8.70
N THR A 150 1.90 4.71 9.06
CA THR A 150 3.00 5.67 8.96
C THR A 150 4.19 5.24 9.82
N LEU A 151 3.95 4.84 11.06
CA LEU A 151 5.00 4.30 11.92
C LEU A 151 5.61 3.03 11.30
N GLY A 152 4.79 2.11 10.80
CA GLY A 152 5.26 0.91 10.11
C GLY A 152 6.15 1.22 8.90
N SER A 153 5.75 2.17 8.04
CA SER A 153 6.53 2.56 6.87
C SER A 153 7.84 3.27 7.22
N ILE A 154 7.87 4.08 8.27
CA ILE A 154 9.10 4.70 8.79
C ILE A 154 10.07 3.62 9.32
N LEU A 155 9.56 2.65 10.07
CA LEU A 155 10.40 1.55 10.57
C LEU A 155 10.96 0.70 9.42
N PHE A 156 10.19 0.42 8.35
CA PHE A 156 10.71 -0.21 7.15
C PHE A 156 11.79 0.64 6.47
N SER A 157 11.58 1.95 6.36
CA SER A 157 12.57 2.89 5.80
C SER A 157 13.90 2.80 6.55
N ILE A 158 13.87 2.85 7.89
CA ILE A 158 15.06 2.72 8.74
C ILE A 158 15.72 1.33 8.56
N ALA A 159 14.92 0.27 8.45
CA ALA A 159 15.42 -1.09 8.25
C ALA A 159 16.10 -1.24 6.89
N ILE A 160 15.53 -0.67 5.82
CA ILE A 160 16.11 -0.64 4.48
C ILE A 160 17.44 0.14 4.52
N TRP A 161 17.48 1.28 5.19
CA TRP A 161 18.71 2.07 5.36
C TRP A 161 19.84 1.26 6.06
N ARG A 162 19.48 0.42 7.04
CA ARG A 162 20.44 -0.45 7.76
C ARG A 162 20.78 -1.74 7.02
N SER A 163 20.28 -1.94 5.82
CA SER A 163 20.51 -3.10 4.98
C SER A 163 21.42 -2.76 3.78
N ASN A 164 21.65 -3.77 2.92
CA ASN A 164 22.37 -3.58 1.66
C ASN A 164 21.45 -3.12 0.49
N LEU A 165 20.20 -2.74 0.78
CA LEU A 165 19.28 -2.21 -0.21
C LEU A 165 19.49 -0.70 -0.40
N PRO A 166 19.04 -0.12 -1.54
CA PRO A 166 19.22 1.30 -1.82
C PRO A 166 18.52 2.18 -0.77
N MET A 167 19.27 3.00 -0.07
CA MET A 167 18.79 3.89 0.99
C MET A 167 17.64 4.78 0.52
N TRP A 168 17.79 5.39 -0.65
CA TRP A 168 16.78 6.30 -1.20
C TRP A 168 15.46 5.60 -1.52
N ALA A 169 15.50 4.34 -1.95
CA ALA A 169 14.27 3.57 -2.12
C ALA A 169 13.54 3.38 -0.78
N GLY A 170 14.29 3.20 0.32
CA GLY A 170 13.73 3.16 1.67
C GLY A 170 13.11 4.50 2.09
N VAL A 171 13.78 5.62 1.85
CA VAL A 171 13.25 6.97 2.17
C VAL A 171 11.95 7.22 1.41
N LEU A 172 11.94 6.97 0.09
CA LEU A 172 10.72 7.12 -0.72
C LEU A 172 9.59 6.23 -0.21
N TYR A 173 9.91 4.97 0.13
CA TYR A 173 8.93 4.03 0.68
C TYR A 173 8.34 4.52 2.01
N GLY A 174 9.16 5.09 2.90
CA GLY A 174 8.71 5.66 4.17
C GLY A 174 7.71 6.82 4.02
N LEU A 175 7.79 7.58 2.93
CA LEU A 175 6.90 8.71 2.64
C LEU A 175 5.55 8.26 2.03
N THR A 176 5.43 7.02 1.53
CA THR A 176 4.23 6.57 0.82
C THR A 176 2.99 6.55 1.71
N THR A 177 3.08 5.90 2.86
CA THR A 177 1.91 5.72 3.74
C THR A 177 1.39 7.03 4.32
N PRO A 178 2.21 7.96 4.86
CA PRO A 178 1.70 9.25 5.29
C PRO A 178 1.02 10.04 4.17
N LEU A 179 1.55 10.01 2.95
CA LEU A 179 0.90 10.68 1.82
C LEU A 179 -0.42 10.01 1.44
N LEU A 180 -0.48 8.68 1.35
CA LEU A 180 -1.71 7.97 1.02
C LEU A 180 -2.79 8.10 2.12
N ALA A 181 -2.38 8.15 3.40
CA ALA A 181 -3.32 8.20 4.52
C ALA A 181 -3.87 9.60 4.79
N PHE A 182 -3.04 10.64 4.66
CA PHE A 182 -3.41 11.99 5.10
C PHE A 182 -3.57 12.99 3.96
N ALA A 183 -2.92 12.78 2.81
CA ALA A 183 -3.03 13.70 1.68
C ALA A 183 -4.45 13.84 1.09
N PRO A 184 -5.34 12.84 1.13
CA PRO A 184 -6.73 13.01 0.68
C PRO A 184 -7.47 14.16 1.36
N ALA A 185 -7.09 14.49 2.61
CA ALA A 185 -7.66 15.63 3.34
C ALA A 185 -7.20 17.01 2.80
N PHE A 186 -6.10 17.05 2.04
CA PHE A 186 -5.49 18.30 1.57
C PHE A 186 -5.57 18.44 0.05
N SER A 187 -5.14 17.40 -0.70
CA SER A 187 -5.04 17.48 -2.15
C SER A 187 -4.95 16.10 -2.79
N TYR A 188 -5.74 15.89 -3.84
CA TYR A 188 -5.65 14.71 -4.70
C TYR A 188 -4.25 14.54 -5.33
N GLY A 189 -3.59 15.66 -5.70
CA GLY A 189 -2.24 15.60 -6.26
C GLY A 189 -1.22 15.02 -5.28
N LEU A 190 -1.32 15.32 -3.97
CA LEU A 190 -0.46 14.75 -2.94
C LEU A 190 -0.75 13.25 -2.72
N GLU A 191 -2.01 12.84 -2.77
CA GLU A 191 -2.41 11.44 -2.69
C GLU A 191 -1.85 10.64 -3.89
N LEU A 192 -2.00 11.18 -5.10
CA LEU A 192 -1.45 10.56 -6.31
C LEU A 192 0.09 10.48 -6.25
N LEU A 193 0.75 11.52 -5.72
CA LEU A 193 2.19 11.48 -5.46
C LEU A 193 2.56 10.33 -4.52
N GLY A 194 1.80 10.11 -3.45
CA GLY A 194 1.99 8.98 -2.55
C GLY A 194 1.93 7.63 -3.28
N GLY A 195 0.96 7.45 -4.17
CA GLY A 195 0.84 6.28 -5.02
C GLY A 195 2.03 6.09 -5.97
N LEU A 196 2.47 7.17 -6.63
CA LEU A 196 3.64 7.15 -7.51
C LEU A 196 4.93 6.82 -6.76
N LEU A 197 5.12 7.39 -5.56
CA LEU A 197 6.26 7.05 -4.71
C LEU A 197 6.25 5.58 -4.30
N LEU A 198 5.07 5.01 -3.99
CA LEU A 198 4.93 3.60 -3.72
C LEU A 198 5.36 2.75 -4.93
N LEU A 199 4.90 3.08 -6.13
CA LEU A 199 5.26 2.37 -7.35
C LEU A 199 6.78 2.44 -7.63
N VAL A 200 7.35 3.63 -7.56
CA VAL A 200 8.78 3.84 -7.83
C VAL A 200 9.66 3.14 -6.79
N SER A 201 9.39 3.35 -5.51
CA SER A 201 10.19 2.78 -4.42
C SER A 201 10.10 1.25 -4.39
N SER A 202 8.90 0.69 -4.56
CA SER A 202 8.69 -0.76 -4.57
C SER A 202 9.32 -1.44 -5.78
N THR A 203 9.28 -0.81 -6.97
CA THR A 203 9.97 -1.28 -8.17
C THR A 203 11.49 -1.25 -7.97
N TRP A 204 12.01 -0.19 -7.38
CA TRP A 204 13.43 -0.08 -7.08
C TRP A 204 13.89 -1.14 -6.08
N LEU A 205 13.14 -1.35 -4.99
CA LEU A 205 13.42 -2.41 -4.00
C LEU A 205 13.37 -3.80 -4.63
N ALA A 206 12.36 -4.09 -5.46
CA ALA A 206 12.23 -5.38 -6.15
C ALA A 206 13.42 -5.65 -7.08
N THR A 207 13.82 -4.67 -7.88
CA THR A 207 14.95 -4.81 -8.80
C THR A 207 16.28 -4.94 -8.08
N ALA A 208 16.48 -4.22 -6.98
CA ALA A 208 17.70 -4.34 -6.16
C ALA A 208 17.79 -5.72 -5.50
N ALA A 209 16.69 -6.22 -4.91
CA ALA A 209 16.63 -7.54 -4.31
C ALA A 209 16.85 -8.66 -5.35
N TRP A 210 16.28 -8.52 -6.54
CA TRP A 210 16.50 -9.45 -7.64
C TRP A 210 17.98 -9.54 -8.03
N ARG A 211 18.65 -8.40 -8.19
CA ARG A 211 20.10 -8.39 -8.52
C ARG A 211 20.96 -9.07 -7.45
N GLN A 212 20.60 -8.91 -6.17
CA GLN A 212 21.31 -9.61 -5.08
C GLN A 212 21.13 -11.11 -5.19
N THR A 213 19.93 -11.62 -5.45
CA THR A 213 19.65 -13.06 -5.60
C THR A 213 20.46 -13.68 -6.75
N ILE A 214 20.60 -12.98 -7.90
CA ILE A 214 21.42 -13.47 -9.02
C ILE A 214 22.90 -13.59 -8.63
N ARG A 215 23.46 -12.59 -7.93
CA ARG A 215 24.86 -12.60 -7.50
C ARG A 215 25.17 -13.75 -6.54
N GLU A 216 24.28 -14.01 -5.57
CA GLU A 216 24.41 -15.11 -4.62
C GLU A 216 24.38 -16.49 -5.32
N THR A 217 23.54 -16.66 -6.36
CA THR A 217 23.47 -17.91 -7.13
C THR A 217 24.74 -18.13 -7.94
N SER A 218 25.26 -17.10 -8.61
CA SER A 218 26.48 -17.20 -9.42
C SER A 218 27.73 -17.52 -8.59
N SER A 219 27.86 -16.96 -7.39
CA SER A 219 28.98 -17.24 -6.50
C SER A 219 29.00 -18.68 -5.98
N ARG A 220 27.82 -19.27 -5.72
CA ARG A 220 27.70 -20.68 -5.28
C ARG A 220 28.06 -21.66 -6.39
N THR A 221 27.66 -21.39 -7.63
CA THR A 221 27.99 -22.25 -8.77
C THR A 221 29.50 -22.27 -9.06
N GLY A 222 30.17 -21.14 -8.92
CA GLY A 222 31.63 -21.05 -9.06
C GLY A 222 32.43 -21.80 -7.98
N GLN A 223 31.92 -21.80 -6.72
CA GLN A 223 32.55 -22.56 -5.64
C GLN A 223 32.40 -24.08 -5.81
N SER A 224 31.22 -24.56 -6.26
CA SER A 224 31.04 -26.02 -6.47
C SER A 224 31.90 -26.57 -7.61
N SER A 225 32.20 -25.78 -8.65
CA SER A 225 33.06 -26.21 -9.75
C SER A 225 34.55 -26.32 -9.33
N MET A 226 35.01 -25.50 -8.38
CA MET A 226 36.41 -25.61 -7.85
C MET A 226 36.60 -26.85 -6.97
N ILE A 227 35.57 -27.26 -6.19
CA ILE A 227 35.65 -28.40 -5.30
C ILE A 227 35.62 -29.73 -6.08
N SER A 228 34.99 -29.75 -7.27
CA SER A 228 34.93 -30.97 -8.11
C SER A 228 36.18 -31.19 -8.97
N SER A 229 37.12 -30.25 -9.00
CA SER A 229 38.36 -30.30 -9.78
C SER A 229 39.59 -30.68 -8.96
N THR A 230 39.46 -30.88 -7.64
CA THR A 230 40.47 -31.42 -6.72
C THR A 230 40.13 -32.84 -6.33
#